data_bd9ececb6e1584ea14b45ef1639da5a9
#
_entry.id   bd9ececb6e1584ea14b45ef1639da5a9
#
_cell.length_a   1.000
_cell.length_b   1.000
_cell.length_c   1.000
_cell.angle_alpha   90.00
_cell.angle_beta   90.00
_cell.angle_gamma   90.00
#
_symmetry.space_group_name_H-M   'P 1'
#
loop_
_entity.id
_entity.type
_entity.pdbx_description
1 polymer ?
#
loop_
_entity_poly.entity_id
_entity_poly.type
_entity_poly.pdbx_seq_one_letter_code
_entity_poly.pdbx_strand_id
1 'polypeptide(L)'
;MLIEPQSRYQDEYIFLFTEKPTALQLLSRVLITRWILCLLWFMTLWAEADKLEGYAPEVAALLQEYQDTSDANGSTIPSIFAYRPDSSGRTLIDFESGLIVASSETISGLKQRIVEVLLTQIDPSVIDAHTAYDLGLINQKTKKPFFFNQIKDHDGESIESVWRAERFANFLIYNELRHAGDFSIVLSMVATHKQLAGAKYVRYVLESTRSHQINPSLVMAIMETESAFNPMARSRSNALGLMQIKADTAGRDYFTRIKGYAHTPSSAYLYQPAQNIEIGSGYLSILARRYLVGINDPKKLEDAVIASYNGGAGNLWRSLNSSGNRKQAIARINKMTTREFYWFLTNRHIRSETRDYVRKVRTRISKYEALLTNNGNGALPVAINPIEIIAHPPTGLFFQSRSIA
;
A
#
# COMPACT_ATOMS: atom_id res chain seq x y z
N MET A 1 -58.18 77.00 -14.15
CA MET A 1 -58.65 77.16 -15.57
C MET A 1 -58.35 75.77 -16.21
N LEU A 2 -59.47 75.02 -16.43
CA LEU A 2 -59.74 74.14 -17.58
C LEU A 2 -58.69 72.97 -17.76
N ILE A 3 -59.02 71.76 -17.99
CA ILE A 3 -60.21 70.92 -18.19
C ILE A 3 -59.61 69.52 -18.30
N GLU A 4 -60.20 68.52 -17.62
CA GLU A 4 -60.14 67.09 -18.00
C GLU A 4 -60.68 66.88 -19.45
N PRO A 5 -60.39 65.78 -20.12
CA PRO A 5 -61.21 64.58 -19.86
C PRO A 5 -60.49 63.20 -19.97
N GLN A 6 -61.00 62.30 -19.21
CA GLN A 6 -61.21 60.85 -19.38
C GLN A 6 -60.94 60.23 -20.75
N SER A 7 -60.28 59.07 -20.80
CA SER A 7 -60.76 57.96 -21.62
C SER A 7 -60.36 56.60 -21.04
N ARG A 8 -61.36 55.78 -20.88
CA ARG A 8 -61.35 54.34 -20.55
C ARG A 8 -60.56 53.58 -21.62
N TYR A 9 -59.82 52.59 -21.22
CA TYR A 9 -59.64 51.34 -21.96
C TYR A 9 -59.47 50.17 -21.01
N GLN A 10 -60.41 49.36 -20.99
CA GLN A 10 -60.62 47.92 -20.99
C GLN A 10 -59.45 47.05 -20.55
N ASP A 11 -59.77 46.33 -19.43
CA ASP A 11 -59.11 45.13 -18.99
C ASP A 11 -59.22 44.00 -20.02
N GLU A 12 -58.15 43.60 -20.65
CA GLU A 12 -58.03 42.31 -21.31
C GLU A 12 -57.36 41.30 -20.35
N TYR A 13 -58.18 40.41 -19.81
CA TYR A 13 -57.74 39.23 -19.09
C TYR A 13 -57.10 38.24 -20.07
N ILE A 14 -55.77 38.11 -20.05
CA ILE A 14 -55.11 37.00 -20.68
C ILE A 14 -55.21 35.81 -19.75
N PHE A 15 -56.12 34.89 -20.05
CA PHE A 15 -56.18 33.55 -19.44
C PHE A 15 -55.02 32.74 -20.02
N LEU A 16 -53.92 32.65 -19.29
CA LEU A 16 -52.88 31.63 -19.53
C LEU A 16 -53.42 30.29 -19.05
N PHE A 17 -53.85 29.46 -19.98
CA PHE A 17 -54.11 28.03 -19.76
C PHE A 17 -52.80 27.35 -19.38
N THR A 18 -52.58 27.12 -18.09
CA THR A 18 -51.57 26.19 -17.63
C THR A 18 -52.12 24.77 -17.78
N GLU A 19 -51.95 24.19 -18.95
CA GLU A 19 -52.16 22.75 -19.08
C GLU A 19 -51.19 22.03 -18.19
N LYS A 20 -51.71 21.23 -17.24
CA LYS A 20 -50.89 20.31 -16.46
C LYS A 20 -50.26 19.29 -17.39
N PRO A 21 -48.93 19.12 -17.39
CA PRO A 21 -48.31 18.17 -18.29
C PRO A 21 -48.89 16.77 -18.06
N THR A 22 -49.31 16.11 -19.14
CA THR A 22 -49.83 14.74 -19.07
C THR A 22 -48.75 13.79 -18.55
N ALA A 23 -49.15 12.68 -17.93
CA ALA A 23 -48.23 11.66 -17.40
C ALA A 23 -47.23 11.17 -18.47
N LEU A 24 -47.63 11.20 -19.76
CA LEU A 24 -46.79 10.86 -20.90
C LEU A 24 -45.65 11.90 -21.11
N GLN A 25 -45.96 13.20 -20.93
CA GLN A 25 -44.96 14.27 -21.06
C GLN A 25 -43.96 14.30 -19.88
N LEU A 26 -44.42 13.92 -18.67
CA LEU A 26 -43.51 13.73 -17.52
C LEU A 26 -42.62 12.52 -17.69
N LEU A 27 -43.14 11.39 -18.19
CA LEU A 27 -42.36 10.19 -18.49
C LEU A 27 -41.32 10.44 -19.59
N SER A 28 -41.66 11.18 -20.64
CA SER A 28 -40.72 11.52 -21.70
C SER A 28 -39.59 12.43 -21.19
N ARG A 29 -39.90 13.42 -20.35
CA ARG A 29 -38.88 14.30 -19.73
C ARG A 29 -37.94 13.51 -18.81
N VAL A 30 -38.46 12.59 -18.01
CA VAL A 30 -37.63 11.73 -17.13
C VAL A 30 -36.73 10.79 -17.95
N LEU A 31 -37.26 10.22 -19.02
CA LEU A 31 -36.49 9.37 -19.95
C LEU A 31 -35.40 10.18 -20.66
N ILE A 32 -35.70 11.34 -21.19
CA ILE A 32 -34.71 12.22 -21.86
C ILE A 32 -33.65 12.67 -20.89
N THR A 33 -33.99 13.05 -19.66
CA THR A 33 -32.98 13.44 -18.64
C THR A 33 -32.08 12.26 -18.25
N ARG A 34 -32.63 11.06 -18.16
CA ARG A 34 -31.82 9.82 -17.90
C ARG A 34 -30.90 9.49 -19.07
N TRP A 35 -31.34 9.65 -20.31
CA TRP A 35 -30.53 9.47 -21.52
C TRP A 35 -29.42 10.52 -21.62
N ILE A 36 -29.70 11.78 -21.30
CA ILE A 36 -28.69 12.85 -21.28
C ILE A 36 -27.66 12.60 -20.17
N LEU A 37 -28.07 12.16 -18.98
CA LEU A 37 -27.16 11.79 -17.91
C LEU A 37 -26.30 10.56 -18.27
N CYS A 38 -26.89 9.55 -18.92
CA CYS A 38 -26.14 8.41 -19.44
C CYS A 38 -25.15 8.82 -20.54
N LEU A 39 -25.55 9.71 -21.47
CA LEU A 39 -24.66 10.22 -22.50
C LEU A 39 -23.54 11.09 -21.93
N LEU A 40 -23.82 11.93 -20.93
CA LEU A 40 -22.79 12.70 -20.23
C LEU A 40 -21.84 11.78 -19.47
N TRP A 41 -22.34 10.71 -18.83
CA TRP A 41 -21.53 9.71 -18.15
C TRP A 41 -20.68 8.89 -19.15
N PHE A 42 -21.25 8.53 -20.31
CA PHE A 42 -20.49 7.91 -21.42
C PHE A 42 -19.44 8.86 -22.01
N MET A 43 -19.75 10.16 -22.15
CA MET A 43 -18.78 11.14 -22.66
C MET A 43 -17.63 11.39 -21.67
N THR A 44 -17.88 11.36 -20.35
CA THR A 44 -16.81 11.44 -19.34
C THR A 44 -15.95 10.18 -19.33
N LEU A 45 -16.53 8.99 -19.46
CA LEU A 45 -15.80 7.72 -19.62
C LEU A 45 -14.94 7.70 -20.91
N TRP A 46 -15.45 8.25 -22.02
CA TRP A 46 -14.70 8.36 -23.27
C TRP A 46 -13.55 9.37 -23.16
N ALA A 47 -13.77 10.50 -22.52
CA ALA A 47 -12.73 11.52 -22.31
C ALA A 47 -11.61 11.05 -21.38
N GLU A 48 -11.90 10.14 -20.44
CA GLU A 48 -10.88 9.52 -19.58
C GLU A 48 -10.15 8.36 -20.28
N ALA A 49 -10.85 7.57 -21.09
CA ALA A 49 -10.24 6.52 -21.91
C ALA A 49 -9.22 7.10 -22.91
N ASP A 50 -9.52 8.28 -23.49
CA ASP A 50 -8.64 8.98 -24.43
C ASP A 50 -7.32 9.44 -23.79
N LYS A 51 -7.32 9.73 -22.48
CA LYS A 51 -6.10 10.11 -21.72
C LYS A 51 -5.15 8.96 -21.44
N LEU A 52 -5.63 7.73 -21.51
CA LEU A 52 -4.83 6.53 -21.27
C LEU A 52 -4.43 5.82 -22.58
N GLU A 53 -4.89 6.33 -23.72
CA GLU A 53 -4.51 5.84 -25.02
C GLU A 53 -3.01 6.07 -25.26
N GLY A 54 -2.28 5.01 -25.59
CA GLY A 54 -0.84 5.05 -25.80
C GLY A 54 0.00 4.52 -24.62
N TYR A 55 -0.59 4.24 -23.48
CA TYR A 55 0.10 3.48 -22.42
C TYR A 55 -0.03 1.97 -22.67
N ALA A 56 0.98 1.20 -22.20
CA ALA A 56 0.83 -0.24 -22.12
C ALA A 56 -0.36 -0.59 -21.21
N PRO A 57 -1.10 -1.70 -21.49
CA PRO A 57 -2.31 -2.04 -20.74
C PRO A 57 -2.12 -2.09 -19.23
N GLU A 58 -0.95 -2.57 -18.77
CA GLU A 58 -0.60 -2.66 -17.34
C GLU A 58 -0.44 -1.27 -16.71
N VAL A 59 0.14 -0.32 -17.45
CA VAL A 59 0.32 1.07 -17.00
C VAL A 59 -1.01 1.82 -17.01
N ALA A 60 -1.83 1.61 -18.04
CA ALA A 60 -3.17 2.20 -18.13
C ALA A 60 -4.04 1.71 -16.96
N ALA A 61 -4.02 0.40 -16.66
CA ALA A 61 -4.73 -0.19 -15.54
C ALA A 61 -4.25 0.40 -14.19
N LEU A 62 -2.93 0.55 -14.01
CA LEU A 62 -2.34 1.15 -12.81
C LEU A 62 -2.78 2.60 -12.62
N LEU A 63 -2.76 3.39 -13.70
CA LEU A 63 -3.18 4.80 -13.66
C LEU A 63 -4.67 4.94 -13.36
N GLN A 64 -5.50 4.07 -13.93
CA GLN A 64 -6.93 4.03 -13.66
C GLN A 64 -7.22 3.61 -12.22
N GLU A 65 -6.60 2.53 -11.73
CA GLU A 65 -6.72 2.08 -10.34
C GLU A 65 -6.29 3.17 -9.35
N TYR A 66 -5.24 3.93 -9.69
CA TYR A 66 -4.80 5.07 -8.90
C TYR A 66 -5.80 6.21 -8.91
N GLN A 67 -6.40 6.54 -10.06
CA GLN A 67 -7.43 7.58 -10.16
C GLN A 67 -8.67 7.23 -9.34
N ASP A 68 -9.11 5.98 -9.41
CA ASP A 68 -10.28 5.47 -8.69
C ASP A 68 -10.07 5.42 -7.17
N THR A 69 -8.83 5.34 -6.70
CA THR A 69 -8.48 5.12 -5.29
C THR A 69 -7.81 6.30 -4.61
N SER A 70 -7.36 7.31 -5.38
CA SER A 70 -6.68 8.46 -4.82
C SER A 70 -7.68 9.49 -4.29
N ASP A 71 -7.86 9.49 -2.99
CA ASP A 71 -8.28 10.70 -2.28
C ASP A 71 -7.19 11.77 -2.43
N ALA A 72 -7.53 13.04 -2.16
CA ALA A 72 -6.60 14.18 -2.26
C ALA A 72 -5.27 14.00 -1.48
N ASN A 73 -5.15 12.96 -0.67
CA ASN A 73 -4.06 12.64 0.25
C ASN A 73 -3.23 11.38 -0.14
N GLY A 74 -3.23 10.95 -1.41
CA GLY A 74 -2.39 9.85 -1.91
C GLY A 74 -3.04 8.46 -1.95
N SER A 75 -2.34 7.49 -2.55
CA SER A 75 -2.87 6.15 -2.75
C SER A 75 -3.09 5.40 -1.43
N THR A 76 -4.26 4.79 -1.31
CA THR A 76 -4.61 3.87 -0.22
C THR A 76 -4.37 2.40 -0.57
N ILE A 77 -3.73 2.13 -1.71
CA ILE A 77 -3.27 0.81 -2.11
C ILE A 77 -1.87 0.62 -1.54
N PRO A 78 -1.64 -0.36 -0.67
CA PRO A 78 -0.37 -0.49 0.05
C PRO A 78 0.86 -0.67 -0.84
N SER A 79 0.73 -1.29 -2.02
CA SER A 79 1.83 -1.46 -2.97
C SER A 79 2.14 -0.21 -3.80
N ILE A 80 1.30 0.83 -3.75
CA ILE A 80 1.45 2.04 -4.54
C ILE A 80 1.84 3.20 -3.64
N PHE A 81 2.88 3.93 -4.05
CA PHE A 81 3.29 5.18 -3.45
C PHE A 81 3.24 6.29 -4.48
N ALA A 82 2.51 7.35 -4.18
CA ALA A 82 2.40 8.50 -5.05
C ALA A 82 2.78 9.77 -4.30
N TYR A 83 3.54 10.65 -4.95
CA TYR A 83 3.88 11.95 -4.38
C TYR A 83 3.91 13.06 -5.43
N ARG A 84 3.63 14.26 -4.98
CA ARG A 84 3.71 15.51 -5.74
C ARG A 84 4.55 16.46 -4.95
N PRO A 85 5.83 16.66 -5.31
CA PRO A 85 6.68 17.60 -4.60
C PRO A 85 6.28 19.08 -4.88
N ASP A 86 5.61 19.33 -5.99
CA ASP A 86 5.06 20.63 -6.38
C ASP A 86 3.80 20.45 -7.28
N SER A 87 3.21 21.56 -7.73
CA SER A 87 2.04 21.54 -8.61
C SER A 87 2.36 21.13 -10.05
N SER A 88 3.63 21.07 -10.46
CA SER A 88 4.05 20.91 -11.85
C SER A 88 4.24 19.48 -12.30
N GLY A 89 4.08 18.49 -11.43
CA GLY A 89 4.26 17.10 -11.80
C GLY A 89 3.98 16.11 -10.66
N ARG A 90 3.95 14.83 -11.01
CA ARG A 90 3.72 13.74 -10.05
C ARG A 90 4.60 12.54 -10.36
N THR A 91 4.87 11.75 -9.34
CA THR A 91 5.51 10.44 -9.46
C THR A 91 4.62 9.39 -8.79
N LEU A 92 4.41 8.28 -9.48
CA LEU A 92 3.68 7.13 -8.99
C LEU A 92 4.59 5.91 -9.08
N ILE A 93 4.71 5.17 -7.97
CA ILE A 93 5.56 3.99 -7.84
C ILE A 93 4.68 2.82 -7.47
N ASP A 94 4.59 1.81 -8.33
CA ASP A 94 3.97 0.53 -8.02
C ASP A 94 5.04 -0.51 -7.69
N PHE A 95 5.16 -0.84 -6.43
CA PHE A 95 6.11 -1.83 -5.92
C PHE A 95 5.71 -3.26 -6.28
N GLU A 96 4.43 -3.53 -6.57
CA GLU A 96 3.98 -4.89 -6.95
C GLU A 96 4.37 -5.20 -8.39
N SER A 97 4.08 -4.32 -9.34
CA SER A 97 4.44 -4.50 -10.75
C SER A 97 5.89 -4.11 -11.06
N GLY A 98 6.52 -3.29 -10.22
CA GLY A 98 7.86 -2.75 -10.46
C GLY A 98 7.87 -1.64 -11.51
N LEU A 99 6.80 -0.84 -11.57
CA LEU A 99 6.67 0.30 -12.49
C LEU A 99 6.74 1.63 -11.75
N ILE A 100 7.37 2.61 -12.39
CA ILE A 100 7.36 4.00 -11.94
C ILE A 100 6.87 4.87 -13.08
N VAL A 101 5.86 5.69 -12.83
CA VAL A 101 5.37 6.68 -13.78
C VAL A 101 5.74 8.06 -13.27
N ALA A 102 6.55 8.78 -14.01
CA ALA A 102 6.87 10.18 -13.76
C ALA A 102 6.16 11.05 -14.79
N SER A 103 5.50 12.12 -14.36
CA SER A 103 4.83 13.07 -15.26
C SER A 103 5.04 14.51 -14.84
N SER A 104 4.98 15.43 -15.82
CA SER A 104 5.09 16.87 -15.61
C SER A 104 4.49 17.65 -16.78
N GLU A 105 4.03 18.87 -16.53
CA GLU A 105 3.58 19.81 -17.56
C GLU A 105 4.70 20.24 -18.51
N THR A 106 5.96 20.12 -18.12
CA THR A 106 7.12 20.50 -18.92
C THR A 106 8.16 19.38 -19.02
N ILE A 107 8.88 19.32 -20.13
CA ILE A 107 9.99 18.35 -20.32
C ILE A 107 11.09 18.57 -19.28
N SER A 108 11.39 19.79 -18.92
CA SER A 108 12.39 20.10 -17.88
C SER A 108 11.95 19.59 -16.51
N GLY A 109 10.69 19.81 -16.15
CA GLY A 109 10.10 19.28 -14.92
C GLY A 109 10.09 17.76 -14.92
N LEU A 110 9.73 17.12 -16.04
CA LEU A 110 9.77 15.67 -16.19
C LEU A 110 11.18 15.11 -15.96
N LYS A 111 12.21 15.72 -16.58
CA LYS A 111 13.60 15.34 -16.35
C LYS A 111 13.96 15.41 -14.86
N GLN A 112 13.59 16.50 -14.20
CA GLN A 112 13.81 16.66 -12.77
C GLN A 112 13.13 15.55 -11.96
N ARG A 113 11.85 15.21 -12.25
CA ARG A 113 11.12 14.11 -11.58
C ARG A 113 11.82 12.77 -11.75
N ILE A 114 12.29 12.46 -12.97
CA ILE A 114 13.03 11.23 -13.22
C ILE A 114 14.30 11.17 -12.39
N VAL A 115 15.12 12.23 -12.38
CA VAL A 115 16.36 12.29 -11.58
C VAL A 115 16.07 12.17 -10.08
N GLU A 116 15.06 12.86 -9.58
CA GLU A 116 14.66 12.80 -8.18
C GLU A 116 14.25 11.39 -7.76
N VAL A 117 13.42 10.69 -8.52
CA VAL A 117 13.01 9.33 -8.16
C VAL A 117 14.17 8.34 -8.23
N LEU A 118 15.05 8.48 -9.23
CA LEU A 118 16.22 7.61 -9.39
C LEU A 118 17.23 7.75 -8.24
N LEU A 119 17.34 8.95 -7.68
CA LEU A 119 18.29 9.27 -6.59
C LEU A 119 17.61 9.34 -5.22
N THR A 120 16.31 9.11 -5.15
CA THR A 120 15.56 9.20 -3.89
C THR A 120 16.13 8.26 -2.83
N GLN A 121 16.19 8.75 -1.61
CA GLN A 121 16.58 7.98 -0.42
C GLN A 121 15.36 7.97 0.51
N ILE A 122 14.52 6.96 0.38
CA ILE A 122 13.34 6.83 1.22
C ILE A 122 13.78 6.37 2.61
N ASP A 123 13.81 7.30 3.57
CA ASP A 123 13.98 6.98 4.98
C ASP A 123 12.69 7.28 5.76
N PRO A 124 11.90 6.25 6.05
CA PRO A 124 10.66 6.40 6.80
C PRO A 124 10.86 6.92 8.23
N SER A 125 12.08 6.88 8.77
CA SER A 125 12.37 7.32 10.15
C SER A 125 12.35 8.83 10.33
N VAL A 126 12.44 9.59 9.22
CA VAL A 126 12.54 11.06 9.23
C VAL A 126 11.18 11.72 8.95
N ILE A 127 10.18 10.94 8.58
CA ILE A 127 8.96 11.45 7.99
C ILE A 127 7.77 11.23 8.92
N ASP A 128 7.10 12.32 9.31
CA ASP A 128 5.71 12.23 9.71
C ASP A 128 4.84 11.98 8.46
N ALA A 129 3.70 11.30 8.66
CA ALA A 129 2.87 10.85 7.56
C ALA A 129 2.33 11.99 6.66
N HIS A 130 2.25 13.23 7.15
CA HIS A 130 1.87 14.41 6.38
C HIS A 130 3.02 14.93 5.52
N THR A 131 4.22 14.93 6.07
CA THR A 131 5.43 15.44 5.41
C THR A 131 5.94 14.46 4.33
N ALA A 132 5.64 13.16 4.46
CA ALA A 132 5.96 12.14 3.45
C ALA A 132 5.26 12.40 2.11
N TYR A 133 4.10 13.03 2.14
CA TYR A 133 3.35 13.40 0.95
C TYR A 133 3.92 14.61 0.22
N ASP A 134 4.49 15.56 0.98
CA ASP A 134 4.82 16.88 0.44
C ASP A 134 6.26 16.99 -0.05
N LEU A 135 7.18 16.11 0.37
CA LEU A 135 8.61 16.42 0.24
C LEU A 135 9.49 15.35 -0.43
N GLY A 136 9.02 14.12 -0.73
CA GLY A 136 9.90 13.09 -1.32
C GLY A 136 11.23 13.01 -0.58
N LEU A 137 11.21 12.81 0.75
CA LEU A 137 12.35 13.15 1.61
C LEU A 137 13.57 12.28 1.38
N ILE A 138 14.63 12.96 1.04
CA ILE A 138 15.98 12.43 0.83
C ILE A 138 16.67 12.32 2.19
N ASN A 139 17.01 11.09 2.62
CA ASN A 139 17.90 10.91 3.75
C ASN A 139 19.35 10.96 3.31
N GLN A 140 20.09 11.94 3.81
CA GLN A 140 21.52 12.11 3.53
C GLN A 140 22.43 11.05 4.20
N LYS A 141 21.88 10.17 5.05
CA LYS A 141 22.67 9.19 5.81
C LYS A 141 23.01 7.92 5.04
N THR A 142 22.26 7.57 4.01
CA THR A 142 22.55 6.42 3.17
C THR A 142 23.26 6.88 1.89
N LYS A 143 24.40 6.26 1.58
CA LYS A 143 25.19 6.61 0.38
C LYS A 143 24.59 6.11 -0.94
N LYS A 144 23.52 5.29 -0.89
CA LYS A 144 22.91 4.67 -2.09
C LYS A 144 21.44 4.99 -2.20
N PRO A 145 20.94 5.27 -3.42
CA PRO A 145 19.53 5.50 -3.68
C PRO A 145 18.65 4.31 -3.29
N PHE A 146 17.38 4.57 -2.99
CA PHE A 146 16.42 3.54 -2.61
C PHE A 146 16.26 2.46 -3.69
N PHE A 147 16.24 2.88 -4.98
CA PHE A 147 16.09 1.97 -6.11
C PHE A 147 17.42 1.46 -6.68
N PHE A 148 18.52 1.65 -5.95
CA PHE A 148 19.83 1.10 -6.34
C PHE A 148 19.72 -0.41 -6.62
N ASN A 149 20.26 -0.86 -7.75
CA ASN A 149 20.15 -2.21 -8.32
C ASN A 149 18.73 -2.63 -8.77
N GLN A 150 17.67 -1.93 -8.37
CA GLN A 150 16.31 -2.24 -8.79
C GLN A 150 15.97 -1.61 -10.16
N ILE A 151 16.61 -0.47 -10.47
CA ILE A 151 16.52 0.18 -11.79
C ILE A 151 17.92 0.19 -12.40
N LYS A 152 17.98 -0.20 -13.66
CA LYS A 152 19.20 -0.17 -14.47
C LYS A 152 19.06 0.87 -15.57
N ASP A 153 20.15 1.57 -15.91
CA ASP A 153 20.15 2.47 -17.06
C ASP A 153 20.23 1.68 -18.40
N HIS A 154 20.25 2.40 -19.49
CA HIS A 154 20.32 1.83 -20.83
C HIS A 154 21.66 1.08 -21.16
N ASP A 155 22.68 1.22 -20.30
CA ASP A 155 23.92 0.43 -20.37
C ASP A 155 23.87 -0.81 -19.45
N GLY A 156 22.75 -1.02 -18.73
CA GLY A 156 22.59 -2.11 -17.76
C GLY A 156 23.23 -1.84 -16.40
N GLU A 157 23.65 -0.58 -16.13
CA GLU A 157 24.35 -0.20 -14.92
C GLU A 157 23.40 0.36 -13.85
N SER A 158 23.80 0.21 -12.58
CA SER A 158 23.04 0.75 -11.45
C SER A 158 23.23 2.27 -11.31
N ILE A 159 22.17 2.97 -10.98
CA ILE A 159 22.14 4.43 -10.90
C ILE A 159 22.39 4.86 -9.45
N GLU A 160 23.51 5.57 -9.21
CA GLU A 160 23.89 6.08 -7.89
C GLU A 160 24.47 7.50 -7.94
N SER A 161 24.64 8.08 -9.13
CA SER A 161 25.18 9.42 -9.30
C SER A 161 24.25 10.31 -10.11
N VAL A 162 24.28 11.61 -9.84
CA VAL A 162 23.49 12.64 -10.56
C VAL A 162 23.78 12.57 -12.06
N TRP A 163 25.05 12.46 -12.46
CA TRP A 163 25.43 12.37 -13.86
C TRP A 163 24.76 11.20 -14.57
N ARG A 164 24.75 9.98 -13.93
CA ARG A 164 24.16 8.79 -14.53
C ARG A 164 22.62 8.90 -14.59
N ALA A 165 22.01 9.46 -13.55
CA ALA A 165 20.58 9.69 -13.52
C ALA A 165 20.13 10.69 -14.60
N GLU A 166 20.85 11.80 -14.78
CA GLU A 166 20.56 12.78 -15.83
C GLU A 166 20.78 12.22 -17.25
N ARG A 167 21.84 11.42 -17.46
CA ARG A 167 22.11 10.76 -18.73
C ARG A 167 20.96 9.78 -19.06
N PHE A 168 20.52 9.01 -18.11
CA PHE A 168 19.40 8.07 -18.30
C PHE A 168 18.08 8.80 -18.50
N ALA A 169 17.80 9.87 -17.75
CA ALA A 169 16.62 10.70 -17.97
C ALA A 169 16.58 11.30 -19.39
N ASN A 170 17.70 11.79 -19.91
CA ASN A 170 17.80 12.30 -21.27
C ASN A 170 17.54 11.18 -22.31
N PHE A 171 18.08 9.97 -22.09
CA PHE A 171 17.84 8.82 -22.94
C PHE A 171 16.34 8.46 -22.99
N LEU A 172 15.69 8.37 -21.84
CA LEU A 172 14.27 8.07 -21.74
C LEU A 172 13.41 9.13 -22.44
N ILE A 173 13.68 10.42 -22.19
CA ILE A 173 12.95 11.52 -22.84
C ILE A 173 13.12 11.47 -24.36
N TYR A 174 14.30 11.15 -24.85
CA TYR A 174 14.54 11.07 -26.30
C TYR A 174 13.80 9.89 -26.94
N ASN A 175 13.76 8.73 -26.29
CA ASN A 175 13.28 7.47 -26.90
C ASN A 175 11.85 7.11 -26.52
N GLU A 176 11.36 7.50 -25.34
CA GLU A 176 10.15 6.94 -24.73
C GLU A 176 9.15 8.00 -24.27
N LEU A 177 9.40 9.30 -24.56
CA LEU A 177 8.52 10.40 -24.15
C LEU A 177 7.10 10.20 -24.66
N ARG A 178 6.14 10.29 -23.76
CA ARG A 178 4.70 10.29 -24.06
C ARG A 178 4.10 11.64 -23.71
N HIS A 179 3.10 12.04 -24.50
CA HIS A 179 2.37 13.28 -24.30
C HIS A 179 0.88 13.02 -24.45
N ALA A 180 0.19 12.98 -23.32
CA ALA A 180 -1.25 12.83 -23.24
C ALA A 180 -1.80 13.84 -22.20
N GLY A 181 -1.76 15.15 -22.57
CA GLY A 181 -1.99 16.25 -21.64
C GLY A 181 -0.67 16.67 -20.96
N ASP A 182 -0.14 15.84 -20.07
CA ASP A 182 1.20 16.00 -19.50
C ASP A 182 2.26 15.18 -20.25
N PHE A 183 3.50 15.60 -20.16
CA PHE A 183 4.65 14.78 -20.55
C PHE A 183 4.87 13.67 -19.51
N SER A 184 5.10 12.44 -19.95
CA SER A 184 5.28 11.31 -19.04
C SER A 184 6.29 10.29 -19.54
N ILE A 185 6.91 9.58 -18.59
CA ILE A 185 7.82 8.45 -18.80
C ILE A 185 7.44 7.33 -17.85
N VAL A 186 7.57 6.10 -18.34
CA VAL A 186 7.44 4.88 -17.54
C VAL A 186 8.81 4.23 -17.39
N LEU A 187 9.26 4.06 -16.14
CA LEU A 187 10.47 3.32 -15.81
C LEU A 187 10.09 1.94 -15.30
N SER A 188 10.80 0.91 -15.74
CA SER A 188 10.60 -0.46 -15.26
C SER A 188 11.72 -0.88 -14.33
N MET A 189 11.38 -1.48 -13.20
CA MET A 189 12.33 -2.14 -12.33
C MET A 189 12.72 -3.49 -12.92
N VAL A 190 13.86 -4.03 -12.50
CA VAL A 190 14.29 -5.41 -12.89
C VAL A 190 13.29 -6.45 -12.37
N ALA A 191 13.19 -7.59 -13.05
CA ALA A 191 12.26 -8.68 -12.66
C ALA A 191 12.45 -9.18 -11.23
N THR A 192 13.65 -9.01 -10.64
CA THR A 192 13.99 -9.40 -9.27
C THR A 192 13.80 -8.28 -8.25
N HIS A 193 13.13 -7.17 -8.62
CA HIS A 193 13.02 -5.99 -7.75
C HIS A 193 12.46 -6.30 -6.34
N LYS A 194 11.47 -7.20 -6.22
CA LYS A 194 10.92 -7.59 -4.90
C LYS A 194 11.94 -8.33 -4.04
N GLN A 195 12.79 -9.20 -4.62
CA GLN A 195 13.87 -9.85 -3.87
C GLN A 195 14.89 -8.82 -3.39
N LEU A 196 15.27 -7.87 -4.27
CA LEU A 196 16.20 -6.79 -3.92
C LEU A 196 15.62 -5.84 -2.87
N ALA A 197 14.32 -5.51 -2.96
CA ALA A 197 13.62 -4.74 -1.96
C ALA A 197 13.58 -5.47 -0.62
N GLY A 198 13.18 -6.74 -0.61
CA GLY A 198 13.10 -7.57 0.59
C GLY A 198 14.47 -7.76 1.27
N ALA A 199 15.56 -7.89 0.50
CA ALA A 199 16.90 -8.05 1.03
C ALA A 199 17.34 -6.93 1.98
N LYS A 200 16.82 -5.70 1.80
CA LYS A 200 17.07 -4.56 2.69
C LYS A 200 16.59 -4.80 4.13
N TYR A 201 15.59 -5.65 4.32
CA TYR A 201 14.91 -5.87 5.58
C TYR A 201 15.28 -7.20 6.27
N VAL A 202 16.03 -8.08 5.60
CA VAL A 202 16.36 -9.42 6.11
C VAL A 202 16.96 -9.37 7.51
N ARG A 203 17.85 -8.42 7.79
CA ARG A 203 18.45 -8.28 9.12
C ARG A 203 17.40 -8.04 10.21
N TYR A 204 16.49 -7.08 10.00
CA TYR A 204 15.41 -6.79 10.95
C TYR A 204 14.47 -7.98 11.14
N VAL A 205 14.18 -8.71 10.04
CA VAL A 205 13.37 -9.93 10.08
C VAL A 205 14.05 -10.99 10.93
N LEU A 206 15.34 -11.28 10.72
CA LEU A 206 16.06 -12.30 11.48
C LEU A 206 16.19 -11.95 12.97
N GLU A 207 16.45 -10.69 13.30
CA GLU A 207 16.52 -10.21 14.67
C GLU A 207 15.16 -10.36 15.39
N SER A 208 14.09 -9.88 14.77
CA SER A 208 12.74 -9.91 15.33
C SER A 208 12.18 -11.34 15.43
N THR A 209 12.34 -12.13 14.38
CA THR A 209 11.81 -13.51 14.35
C THR A 209 12.50 -14.43 15.35
N ARG A 210 13.79 -14.21 15.63
CA ARG A 210 14.52 -14.91 16.71
C ARG A 210 13.89 -14.58 18.06
N SER A 211 13.63 -13.31 18.36
CA SER A 211 13.06 -12.86 19.62
C SER A 211 11.63 -13.40 19.83
N HIS A 212 10.84 -13.47 18.79
CA HIS A 212 9.45 -13.90 18.86
C HIS A 212 9.22 -15.37 18.50
N GLN A 213 10.28 -16.10 18.08
CA GLN A 213 10.23 -17.51 17.64
C GLN A 213 9.18 -17.73 16.53
N ILE A 214 9.25 -16.92 15.51
CA ILE A 214 8.41 -16.97 14.30
C ILE A 214 9.29 -17.34 13.10
N ASN A 215 8.72 -18.05 12.13
CA ASN A 215 9.40 -18.40 10.89
C ASN A 215 9.74 -17.12 10.10
N PRO A 216 11.04 -16.83 9.81
CA PRO A 216 11.42 -15.64 9.05
C PRO A 216 10.86 -15.63 7.64
N SER A 217 10.71 -16.79 6.98
CA SER A 217 10.09 -16.89 5.66
C SER A 217 8.61 -16.47 5.68
N LEU A 218 7.89 -16.74 6.76
CA LEU A 218 6.52 -16.28 6.97
C LEU A 218 6.47 -14.75 7.05
N VAL A 219 7.38 -14.11 7.79
CA VAL A 219 7.42 -12.64 7.92
C VAL A 219 7.71 -12.00 6.57
N MET A 220 8.70 -12.49 5.82
CA MET A 220 9.01 -12.01 4.47
C MET A 220 7.83 -12.17 3.52
N ALA A 221 7.14 -13.32 3.54
CA ALA A 221 5.97 -13.59 2.72
C ALA A 221 4.80 -12.66 3.04
N ILE A 222 4.58 -12.34 4.32
CA ILE A 222 3.58 -11.37 4.76
C ILE A 222 3.95 -9.98 4.28
N MET A 223 5.18 -9.52 4.45
CA MET A 223 5.63 -8.19 3.98
C MET A 223 5.43 -8.02 2.48
N GLU A 224 5.79 -9.02 1.67
CA GLU A 224 5.53 -8.99 0.22
C GLU A 224 4.02 -8.96 -0.09
N THR A 225 3.19 -9.62 0.72
CA THR A 225 1.74 -9.68 0.49
C THR A 225 1.03 -8.39 0.90
N GLU A 226 1.46 -7.79 2.01
CA GLU A 226 0.84 -6.61 2.60
C GLU A 226 1.20 -5.30 1.87
N SER A 227 2.44 -5.18 1.40
CA SER A 227 2.97 -3.91 0.90
C SER A 227 3.86 -4.01 -0.33
N ALA A 228 4.16 -5.21 -0.84
CA ALA A 228 5.23 -5.42 -1.82
C ALA A 228 6.57 -4.79 -1.41
N PHE A 229 6.87 -4.78 -0.10
CA PHE A 229 8.03 -4.13 0.51
C PHE A 229 8.04 -2.60 0.42
N ASN A 230 6.91 -1.96 0.19
CA ASN A 230 6.77 -0.52 0.31
C ASN A 230 6.79 -0.09 1.80
N PRO A 231 7.82 0.61 2.29
CA PRO A 231 7.89 1.02 3.69
C PRO A 231 6.88 2.13 4.02
N MET A 232 6.40 2.86 3.01
CA MET A 232 5.44 3.96 3.13
C MET A 232 3.98 3.52 2.91
N ALA A 233 3.74 2.20 2.88
CA ALA A 233 2.44 1.63 2.61
C ALA A 233 1.37 2.09 3.60
N ARG A 234 0.20 2.50 3.07
CA ARG A 234 -1.00 2.84 3.85
C ARG A 234 -2.23 2.24 3.19
N SER A 235 -3.11 1.62 3.98
CA SER A 235 -4.38 1.13 3.48
C SER A 235 -5.54 2.07 3.82
N ARG A 236 -6.68 1.90 3.15
CA ARG A 236 -7.94 2.62 3.48
C ARG A 236 -8.36 2.44 4.95
N SER A 237 -8.01 1.33 5.56
CA SER A 237 -8.33 1.05 6.97
C SER A 237 -7.24 1.51 7.93
N ASN A 238 -6.32 2.37 7.47
CA ASN A 238 -5.21 2.95 8.24
C ASN A 238 -4.24 1.91 8.81
N ALA A 239 -4.00 0.81 8.07
CA ALA A 239 -2.88 -0.09 8.32
C ALA A 239 -1.62 0.50 7.67
N LEU A 240 -0.47 0.43 8.34
CA LEU A 240 0.73 1.20 8.00
C LEU A 240 1.98 0.34 7.86
N GLY A 241 2.84 0.73 6.92
CA GLY A 241 4.20 0.20 6.72
C GLY A 241 4.26 -1.22 6.16
N LEU A 242 5.45 -1.81 6.22
CA LEU A 242 5.80 -3.07 5.57
C LEU A 242 4.86 -4.24 5.86
N MET A 243 4.39 -4.37 7.10
CA MET A 243 3.50 -5.44 7.56
C MET A 243 2.07 -4.97 7.77
N GLN A 244 1.70 -3.77 7.32
CA GLN A 244 0.36 -3.20 7.42
C GLN A 244 -0.22 -3.28 8.84
N ILE A 245 0.49 -2.71 9.80
CA ILE A 245 0.11 -2.71 11.20
C ILE A 245 -0.95 -1.65 11.49
N LYS A 246 -2.07 -2.06 12.11
CA LYS A 246 -3.05 -1.14 12.68
C LYS A 246 -2.63 -0.77 14.10
N ALA A 247 -2.47 0.52 14.37
CA ALA A 247 -1.98 1.04 15.63
C ALA A 247 -2.86 0.64 16.83
N ASP A 248 -4.18 0.71 16.65
CA ASP A 248 -5.21 0.49 17.67
C ASP A 248 -5.55 -0.99 17.93
N THR A 249 -5.06 -1.90 17.12
CA THR A 249 -5.27 -3.36 17.24
C THR A 249 -3.95 -4.08 17.43
N ALA A 250 -3.28 -4.50 16.37
CA ALA A 250 -2.02 -5.25 16.43
C ALA A 250 -0.92 -4.47 17.17
N GLY A 251 -0.81 -3.15 16.94
CA GLY A 251 0.13 -2.28 17.64
C GLY A 251 -0.13 -2.26 19.14
N ARG A 252 -1.36 -1.95 19.56
CA ARG A 252 -1.76 -1.94 20.97
C ARG A 252 -1.61 -3.32 21.63
N ASP A 253 -2.00 -4.41 20.94
CA ASP A 253 -1.85 -5.77 21.46
C ASP A 253 -0.37 -6.12 21.69
N TYR A 254 0.53 -5.71 20.80
CA TYR A 254 1.96 -5.89 20.97
C TYR A 254 2.47 -5.21 22.25
N PHE A 255 2.19 -3.92 22.43
CA PHE A 255 2.64 -3.19 23.62
C PHE A 255 2.04 -3.75 24.90
N THR A 256 0.75 -4.04 24.93
CA THR A 256 0.06 -4.57 26.10
C THR A 256 0.53 -5.98 26.47
N ARG A 257 0.73 -6.87 25.47
CA ARG A 257 0.93 -8.30 25.74
C ARG A 257 2.40 -8.73 25.72
N ILE A 258 3.28 -7.99 25.04
CA ILE A 258 4.71 -8.29 24.94
C ILE A 258 5.53 -7.29 25.75
N LYS A 259 5.28 -5.99 25.63
CA LYS A 259 6.01 -4.97 26.39
C LYS A 259 5.46 -4.75 27.81
N GLY A 260 4.22 -5.19 28.10
CA GLY A 260 3.63 -5.15 29.43
C GLY A 260 2.99 -3.82 29.83
N TYR A 261 2.80 -2.87 28.91
CA TYR A 261 2.14 -1.59 29.17
C TYR A 261 1.20 -1.18 28.03
N ALA A 262 0.15 -0.43 28.36
CA ALA A 262 -0.81 0.06 27.38
C ALA A 262 -0.22 1.22 26.59
N HIS A 263 -0.07 1.03 25.27
CA HIS A 263 0.43 2.04 24.36
C HIS A 263 -0.12 1.80 22.94
N THR A 264 -0.43 2.89 22.24
CA THR A 264 -0.80 2.86 20.82
C THR A 264 0.30 3.57 20.04
N PRO A 265 1.05 2.87 19.17
CA PRO A 265 2.17 3.46 18.45
C PRO A 265 1.68 4.54 17.45
N SER A 266 2.47 5.59 17.28
CA SER A 266 2.22 6.64 16.28
C SER A 266 2.44 6.14 14.86
N SER A 267 1.91 6.86 13.87
CA SER A 267 2.16 6.57 12.45
C SER A 267 3.65 6.66 12.11
N ALA A 268 4.35 7.69 12.62
CA ALA A 268 5.80 7.83 12.43
C ALA A 268 6.58 6.62 12.96
N TYR A 269 6.19 6.07 14.12
CA TYR A 269 6.77 4.84 14.65
C TYR A 269 6.51 3.64 13.74
N LEU A 270 5.28 3.50 13.20
CA LEU A 270 4.90 2.38 12.34
C LEU A 270 5.50 2.44 10.93
N TYR A 271 5.92 3.60 10.45
CA TYR A 271 6.64 3.71 9.18
C TYR A 271 8.13 3.32 9.29
N GLN A 272 8.68 3.21 10.51
CA GLN A 272 10.05 2.74 10.69
C GLN A 272 10.13 1.23 10.43
N PRO A 273 10.93 0.76 9.45
CA PRO A 273 11.00 -0.65 9.08
C PRO A 273 11.26 -1.60 10.23
N ALA A 274 12.27 -1.30 11.06
CA ALA A 274 12.63 -2.14 12.19
C ALA A 274 11.47 -2.28 13.20
N GLN A 275 10.79 -1.17 13.50
CA GLN A 275 9.67 -1.14 14.45
C GLN A 275 8.43 -1.83 13.91
N ASN A 276 8.15 -1.64 12.63
CA ASN A 276 7.02 -2.28 11.96
C ASN A 276 7.16 -3.80 11.93
N ILE A 277 8.36 -4.29 11.56
CA ILE A 277 8.70 -5.72 11.53
C ILE A 277 8.66 -6.32 12.94
N GLU A 278 9.18 -5.60 13.93
CA GLU A 278 9.16 -6.04 15.33
C GLU A 278 7.73 -6.22 15.86
N ILE A 279 6.87 -5.23 15.65
CA ILE A 279 5.46 -5.31 16.04
C ILE A 279 4.74 -6.43 15.28
N GLY A 280 4.94 -6.53 13.96
CA GLY A 280 4.32 -7.55 13.14
C GLY A 280 4.70 -8.97 13.54
N SER A 281 5.99 -9.22 13.76
CA SER A 281 6.49 -10.52 14.23
C SER A 281 5.96 -10.85 15.63
N GLY A 282 5.94 -9.86 16.52
CA GLY A 282 5.36 -10.01 17.86
C GLY A 282 3.86 -10.31 17.80
N TYR A 283 3.12 -9.68 16.91
CA TYR A 283 1.70 -9.95 16.74
C TYR A 283 1.43 -11.36 16.19
N LEU A 284 2.25 -11.85 15.26
CA LEU A 284 2.18 -13.25 14.81
C LEU A 284 2.40 -14.23 15.97
N SER A 285 3.34 -13.93 16.87
CA SER A 285 3.56 -14.71 18.09
C SER A 285 2.36 -14.66 19.04
N ILE A 286 1.73 -13.50 19.21
CA ILE A 286 0.49 -13.35 20.00
C ILE A 286 -0.63 -14.21 19.40
N LEU A 287 -0.81 -14.18 18.08
CA LEU A 287 -1.81 -15.03 17.40
C LEU A 287 -1.55 -16.51 17.69
N ALA A 288 -0.33 -16.99 17.48
CA ALA A 288 0.03 -18.39 17.68
C ALA A 288 -0.14 -18.85 19.14
N ARG A 289 0.36 -18.05 20.09
CA ARG A 289 0.53 -18.50 21.49
C ARG A 289 -0.62 -18.10 22.42
N ARG A 290 -1.52 -17.20 21.99
CA ARG A 290 -2.65 -16.76 22.82
C ARG A 290 -4.00 -17.00 22.16
N TYR A 291 -4.15 -16.59 20.91
CA TYR A 291 -5.43 -16.71 20.22
C TYR A 291 -5.68 -18.12 19.67
N LEU A 292 -4.64 -18.79 19.17
CA LEU A 292 -4.74 -20.06 18.46
C LEU A 292 -4.25 -21.27 19.26
N VAL A 293 -3.99 -21.08 20.54
CA VAL A 293 -3.60 -22.17 21.48
C VAL A 293 -4.58 -23.32 21.42
N GLY A 294 -4.05 -24.56 21.29
CA GLY A 294 -4.81 -25.80 21.21
C GLY A 294 -4.88 -26.38 19.79
N ILE A 295 -4.36 -25.71 18.78
CA ILE A 295 -4.10 -26.31 17.46
C ILE A 295 -2.79 -27.07 17.56
N ASN A 296 -2.85 -28.44 17.44
CA ASN A 296 -1.73 -29.33 17.77
C ASN A 296 -0.70 -29.44 16.63
N ASP A 297 -1.13 -29.39 15.38
CA ASP A 297 -0.25 -29.52 14.21
C ASP A 297 0.40 -28.19 13.85
N PRO A 298 1.74 -28.11 13.77
CA PRO A 298 2.46 -26.85 13.50
C PRO A 298 2.10 -26.19 12.16
N LYS A 299 1.86 -26.98 11.10
CA LYS A 299 1.47 -26.45 9.80
C LYS A 299 0.06 -25.88 9.81
N LYS A 300 -0.88 -26.57 10.50
CA LYS A 300 -2.24 -26.03 10.68
C LYS A 300 -2.23 -24.78 11.56
N LEU A 301 -1.36 -24.73 12.58
CA LEU A 301 -1.18 -23.52 13.38
C LEU A 301 -0.67 -22.34 12.52
N GLU A 302 0.35 -22.57 11.69
CA GLU A 302 0.87 -21.54 10.79
C GLU A 302 -0.21 -21.06 9.80
N ASP A 303 -0.97 -21.97 9.18
CA ASP A 303 -2.09 -21.61 8.30
C ASP A 303 -3.19 -20.82 9.02
N ALA A 304 -3.50 -21.19 10.28
CA ALA A 304 -4.44 -20.46 11.13
C ALA A 304 -3.92 -19.06 11.50
N VAL A 305 -2.61 -18.92 11.75
CA VAL A 305 -1.94 -17.62 12.00
C VAL A 305 -2.06 -16.73 10.77
N ILE A 306 -1.76 -17.25 9.56
CA ILE A 306 -1.88 -16.51 8.30
C ILE A 306 -3.32 -16.01 8.10
N ALA A 307 -4.31 -16.91 8.24
CA ALA A 307 -5.73 -16.55 8.08
C ALA A 307 -6.18 -15.53 9.13
N SER A 308 -5.68 -15.65 10.37
CA SER A 308 -6.05 -14.76 11.48
C SER A 308 -5.35 -13.39 11.38
N TYR A 309 -4.18 -13.32 10.79
CA TYR A 309 -3.47 -12.05 10.57
C TYR A 309 -4.29 -11.10 9.68
N ASN A 310 -4.74 -11.57 8.55
CA ASN A 310 -5.58 -10.81 7.62
C ASN A 310 -7.04 -10.72 8.09
N GLY A 311 -7.64 -11.87 8.39
CA GLY A 311 -9.09 -11.97 8.64
C GLY A 311 -9.51 -11.76 10.09
N GLY A 312 -8.59 -11.89 11.04
CA GLY A 312 -8.85 -11.95 12.47
C GLY A 312 -9.30 -13.33 12.95
N ALA A 313 -8.84 -13.76 14.13
CA ALA A 313 -9.17 -15.07 14.72
C ALA A 313 -10.68 -15.29 14.90
N GLY A 314 -11.44 -14.23 15.19
CA GLY A 314 -12.90 -14.31 15.31
C GLY A 314 -13.60 -14.75 14.01
N ASN A 315 -13.12 -14.31 12.84
CA ASN A 315 -13.64 -14.75 11.55
C ASN A 315 -13.24 -16.18 11.23
N LEU A 316 -12.03 -16.60 11.65
CA LEU A 316 -11.62 -18.00 11.54
C LEU A 316 -12.58 -18.90 12.34
N TRP A 317 -12.91 -18.53 13.59
CA TRP A 317 -13.86 -19.31 14.42
C TRP A 317 -15.24 -19.38 13.79
N ARG A 318 -15.79 -18.25 13.30
CA ARG A 318 -17.09 -18.21 12.62
C ARG A 318 -17.10 -19.00 11.30
N SER A 319 -15.98 -19.09 10.61
CA SER A 319 -15.87 -19.94 9.41
C SER A 319 -16.00 -21.43 9.74
N LEU A 320 -15.55 -21.85 10.91
CA LEU A 320 -15.54 -23.25 11.34
C LEU A 320 -16.85 -23.70 12.02
N ASN A 321 -17.53 -22.75 12.67
CA ASN A 321 -18.85 -22.97 13.25
C ASN A 321 -19.63 -21.65 13.35
N SER A 322 -20.94 -21.69 13.18
CA SER A 322 -21.81 -20.50 13.13
C SER A 322 -21.82 -19.70 14.44
N SER A 323 -21.63 -20.36 15.58
CA SER A 323 -21.58 -19.70 16.89
C SER A 323 -20.26 -18.95 17.15
N GLY A 324 -19.21 -19.18 16.34
CA GLY A 324 -17.87 -18.65 16.58
C GLY A 324 -17.20 -19.20 17.82
N ASN A 325 -17.67 -20.33 18.36
CA ASN A 325 -17.10 -20.94 19.56
C ASN A 325 -15.68 -21.46 19.30
N ARG A 326 -14.69 -20.84 19.95
CA ARG A 326 -13.27 -21.16 19.79
C ARG A 326 -12.95 -22.64 20.07
N LYS A 327 -13.47 -23.20 21.18
CA LYS A 327 -13.17 -24.57 21.59
C LYS A 327 -13.63 -25.57 20.54
N GLN A 328 -14.84 -25.40 20.00
CA GLN A 328 -15.40 -26.26 18.95
C GLN A 328 -14.63 -26.09 17.63
N ALA A 329 -14.25 -24.86 17.28
CA ALA A 329 -13.45 -24.58 16.09
C ALA A 329 -12.09 -25.27 16.15
N ILE A 330 -11.36 -25.16 17.27
CA ILE A 330 -10.08 -25.84 17.48
C ILE A 330 -10.23 -27.36 17.39
N ALA A 331 -11.26 -27.93 18.03
CA ALA A 331 -11.52 -29.36 17.96
C ALA A 331 -11.75 -29.81 16.51
N ARG A 332 -12.48 -29.02 15.73
CA ARG A 332 -12.70 -29.27 14.29
C ARG A 332 -11.41 -29.18 13.47
N ILE A 333 -10.56 -28.15 13.71
CA ILE A 333 -9.24 -28.03 13.06
C ILE A 333 -8.38 -29.26 13.36
N ASN A 334 -8.34 -29.70 14.61
CA ASN A 334 -7.50 -30.82 15.01
C ASN A 334 -7.93 -32.15 14.37
N LYS A 335 -9.23 -32.33 14.06
CA LYS A 335 -9.74 -33.48 13.33
C LYS A 335 -9.42 -33.49 11.83
N MET A 336 -9.19 -32.33 11.22
CA MET A 336 -8.81 -32.21 9.82
C MET A 336 -7.35 -32.61 9.61
N THR A 337 -7.04 -33.17 8.45
CA THR A 337 -5.66 -33.24 7.96
C THR A 337 -5.17 -31.83 7.61
N THR A 338 -3.85 -31.64 7.50
CA THR A 338 -3.27 -30.36 7.07
C THR A 338 -3.80 -29.93 5.69
N ARG A 339 -3.95 -30.89 4.75
CA ARG A 339 -4.48 -30.63 3.41
C ARG A 339 -5.95 -30.18 3.45
N GLU A 340 -6.80 -30.84 4.24
CA GLU A 340 -8.20 -30.47 4.41
C GLU A 340 -8.36 -29.09 5.03
N PHE A 341 -7.54 -28.77 6.04
CA PHE A 341 -7.60 -27.46 6.68
C PHE A 341 -7.16 -26.34 5.75
N TYR A 342 -6.05 -26.52 5.02
CA TYR A 342 -5.63 -25.58 4.00
C TYR A 342 -6.70 -25.37 2.92
N TRP A 343 -7.29 -26.47 2.41
CA TRP A 343 -8.40 -26.38 1.46
C TRP A 343 -9.58 -25.62 2.06
N PHE A 344 -9.93 -25.89 3.32
CA PHE A 344 -11.00 -25.18 4.01
C PHE A 344 -10.73 -23.67 4.07
N LEU A 345 -9.54 -23.25 4.47
CA LEU A 345 -9.15 -21.84 4.54
C LEU A 345 -9.22 -21.15 3.18
N THR A 346 -8.80 -21.82 2.13
CA THR A 346 -8.72 -21.25 0.78
C THR A 346 -10.03 -21.31 -0.01
N ASN A 347 -11.03 -22.06 0.46
CA ASN A 347 -12.30 -22.23 -0.27
C ASN A 347 -13.55 -21.93 0.57
N ARG A 348 -13.51 -22.09 1.88
CA ARG A 348 -14.67 -22.01 2.78
C ARG A 348 -14.58 -20.94 3.86
N HIS A 349 -13.44 -20.26 4.00
CA HIS A 349 -13.36 -19.12 4.93
C HIS A 349 -14.39 -18.05 4.55
N ILE A 350 -15.08 -17.46 5.54
CA ILE A 350 -16.19 -16.51 5.30
C ILE A 350 -15.77 -15.25 4.53
N ARG A 351 -14.51 -14.83 4.64
CA ARG A 351 -13.97 -13.69 3.88
C ARG A 351 -13.23 -14.19 2.64
N SER A 352 -13.66 -13.71 1.47
CA SER A 352 -13.00 -14.04 0.20
C SER A 352 -11.55 -13.53 0.17
N GLU A 353 -11.32 -12.31 0.63
CA GLU A 353 -10.01 -11.70 0.76
C GLU A 353 -9.02 -12.60 1.53
N THR A 354 -9.46 -13.16 2.67
CA THR A 354 -8.62 -14.07 3.47
C THR A 354 -8.31 -15.37 2.74
N ARG A 355 -9.22 -15.89 1.92
CA ARG A 355 -8.96 -17.08 1.09
C ARG A 355 -7.80 -16.85 0.13
N ASP A 356 -7.81 -15.71 -0.55
CA ASP A 356 -6.75 -15.34 -1.50
C ASP A 356 -5.44 -14.98 -0.78
N TYR A 357 -5.55 -14.33 0.36
CA TYR A 357 -4.41 -14.01 1.21
C TYR A 357 -3.64 -15.26 1.64
N VAL A 358 -4.33 -16.28 2.14
CA VAL A 358 -3.71 -17.55 2.55
C VAL A 358 -2.97 -18.21 1.37
N ARG A 359 -3.57 -18.22 0.17
CA ARG A 359 -2.90 -18.75 -1.04
C ARG A 359 -1.62 -17.99 -1.35
N LYS A 360 -1.70 -16.65 -1.41
CA LYS A 360 -0.55 -15.79 -1.71
C LYS A 360 0.59 -15.97 -0.72
N VAL A 361 0.30 -15.90 0.59
CA VAL A 361 1.33 -16.05 1.62
C VAL A 361 1.99 -17.42 1.57
N ARG A 362 1.23 -18.52 1.43
CA ARG A 362 1.79 -19.88 1.35
C ARG A 362 2.73 -20.07 0.15
N THR A 363 2.35 -19.56 -1.01
CA THR A 363 3.24 -19.59 -2.19
C THR A 363 4.52 -18.81 -1.96
N ARG A 364 4.42 -17.65 -1.29
CA ARG A 364 5.57 -16.78 -1.00
C ARG A 364 6.49 -17.36 0.08
N ILE A 365 5.97 -18.08 1.08
CA ILE A 365 6.79 -18.76 2.10
C ILE A 365 7.82 -19.67 1.43
N SER A 366 7.40 -20.55 0.52
CA SER A 366 8.32 -21.49 -0.16
C SER A 366 9.43 -20.76 -0.94
N LYS A 367 9.10 -19.61 -1.54
CA LYS A 367 10.10 -18.75 -2.21
C LYS A 367 11.16 -18.25 -1.22
N TYR A 368 10.74 -17.77 -0.03
CA TYR A 368 11.65 -17.22 0.96
C TYR A 368 12.40 -18.30 1.76
N GLU A 369 11.84 -19.49 1.95
CA GLU A 369 12.56 -20.62 2.50
C GLU A 369 13.79 -20.96 1.64
N ALA A 370 13.63 -21.06 0.31
CA ALA A 370 14.72 -21.28 -0.61
C ALA A 370 15.79 -20.16 -0.56
N LEU A 371 15.36 -18.89 -0.50
CA LEU A 371 16.26 -17.74 -0.45
C LEU A 371 17.05 -17.66 0.85
N LEU A 372 16.41 -17.91 2.00
CA LEU A 372 17.05 -17.82 3.32
C LEU A 372 17.94 -19.02 3.61
N THR A 373 17.63 -20.21 3.10
CA THR A 373 18.45 -21.42 3.24
C THR A 373 19.73 -21.31 2.41
N ASN A 374 19.64 -20.81 1.18
CA ASN A 374 20.81 -20.59 0.33
C ASN A 374 21.75 -19.51 0.88
N ASN A 375 21.25 -18.57 1.68
CA ASN A 375 22.05 -17.53 2.34
C ASN A 375 22.71 -17.99 3.65
N GLY A 376 22.31 -19.14 4.22
CA GLY A 376 22.99 -19.78 5.35
C GLY A 376 24.44 -20.25 5.02
N ASN A 377 24.81 -20.35 3.76
CA ASN A 377 26.13 -20.68 3.28
C ASN A 377 26.98 -19.48 2.77
N GLY A 378 26.65 -18.25 3.21
CA GLY A 378 27.61 -17.15 3.17
C GLY A 378 27.69 -16.30 1.91
N ALA A 379 26.69 -16.29 1.01
CA ALA A 379 26.67 -15.33 -0.09
C ALA A 379 25.26 -14.82 -0.37
N LEU A 380 24.97 -13.59 0.04
CA LEU A 380 23.93 -12.80 -0.62
C LEU A 380 24.33 -12.60 -2.09
N PRO A 381 23.49 -12.89 -3.08
CA PRO A 381 23.78 -12.48 -4.44
C PRO A 381 23.68 -10.94 -4.49
N VAL A 382 24.80 -10.31 -4.71
CA VAL A 382 25.09 -8.88 -4.70
C VAL A 382 25.67 -8.43 -3.35
N ALA A 383 26.93 -8.03 -3.41
CA ALA A 383 27.63 -7.34 -2.35
C ALA A 383 26.90 -6.05 -1.95
N ILE A 384 25.92 -6.18 -1.07
CA ILE A 384 25.50 -5.08 -0.22
C ILE A 384 26.54 -5.11 0.90
N ASN A 385 27.60 -4.29 0.77
CA ASN A 385 28.45 -4.00 1.89
C ASN A 385 27.54 -3.67 3.08
N PRO A 386 27.72 -4.32 4.23
CA PRO A 386 26.93 -3.97 5.39
C PRO A 386 27.12 -2.46 5.62
N ILE A 387 26.02 -1.72 5.60
CA ILE A 387 26.02 -0.36 6.08
C ILE A 387 26.47 -0.49 7.53
N GLU A 388 27.65 0.04 7.86
CA GLU A 388 28.06 0.25 9.25
C GLU A 388 27.05 1.20 9.89
N ILE A 389 26.00 0.63 10.46
CA ILE A 389 25.15 1.34 11.40
C ILE A 389 25.97 1.41 12.68
N ILE A 390 26.53 2.57 12.97
CA ILE A 390 27.06 2.89 14.29
C ILE A 390 25.91 2.65 15.28
N ALA A 391 25.99 1.54 15.99
CA ALA A 391 25.09 1.22 17.08
C ALA A 391 25.34 2.25 18.19
N HIS A 392 24.42 3.18 18.38
CA HIS A 392 24.35 3.84 19.67
C HIS A 392 23.85 2.82 20.68
N PRO A 393 24.62 2.57 21.77
CA PRO A 393 24.14 1.71 22.84
C PRO A 393 22.89 2.36 23.47
N PRO A 394 21.93 1.58 23.95
CA PRO A 394 20.80 2.12 24.68
C PRO A 394 21.34 2.84 25.92
N THR A 395 21.08 4.13 26.01
CA THR A 395 21.33 4.92 27.21
C THR A 395 20.45 4.35 28.33
N GLY A 396 21.06 3.49 29.14
CA GLY A 396 20.49 3.02 30.40
C GLY A 396 20.33 4.19 31.34
N LEU A 397 19.13 4.52 31.69
CA LEU A 397 18.80 5.37 32.82
C LEU A 397 19.18 4.65 34.10
N PHE A 398 20.37 4.95 34.62
CA PHE A 398 20.74 4.63 35.99
C PHE A 398 19.95 5.55 36.92
N PHE A 399 18.92 5.00 37.59
CA PHE A 399 18.40 5.60 38.79
C PHE A 399 19.39 5.37 39.93
N GLN A 400 20.15 6.40 40.28
CA GLN A 400 20.85 6.44 41.57
C GLN A 400 19.84 6.77 42.66
N SER A 401 19.58 5.76 43.51
CA SER A 401 18.95 5.97 44.80
C SER A 401 19.91 6.75 45.70
N ARG A 402 19.61 8.00 45.99
CA ARG A 402 20.24 8.73 47.11
C ARG A 402 19.58 8.27 48.41
N SER A 403 20.32 7.52 49.20
CA SER A 403 20.06 7.31 50.62
C SER A 403 20.38 8.60 51.37
N ILE A 404 19.41 9.10 52.12
CA ILE A 404 19.58 10.21 53.05
C ILE A 404 19.81 9.53 54.43
N ALA A 405 21.00 9.75 54.99
CA ALA A 405 21.26 9.61 56.42
C ALA A 405 21.22 11.00 57.03
#